data_8978b38798a06d979e0cd5d6d8145d2f
#
_entry.id   8978b38798a06d979e0cd5d6d8145d2f
#
_cell.length_a   1.000
_cell.length_b   1.000
_cell.length_c   1.000
_cell.angle_alpha   90.00
_cell.angle_beta   90.00
_cell.angle_gamma   90.00
#
_symmetry.space_group_name_H-M   'P 1'
#
loop_
_entity.id
_entity.type
_entity.pdbx_description
1 polymer ?
#
loop_
_entity_poly.entity_id
_entity_poly.type
_entity_poly.pdbx_seq_one_letter_code
_entity_poly.pdbx_strand_id
1 'polypeptide(L)'
;MGQILGIAFADAAEPHWPDGTYKYITINQAVADALVEFGHNIGTPVHVSRSVKGRLSAGMPVGSARKFLDSVCKRYGLVWHFDGSAINVVAEAEMQTEIIKLDATAAAGATERLDALGISEARFPIKVSEKDDVISVSGPPSYVSLVKKTLGVSASRAAQNTGLIPVRVFRGRQAEAQNFPAKKPDN
;
A
#
# COMPACT_ATOMS: atom_id res chain seq x y z
N MET A 1 22.93 -19.18 -35.37
CA MET A 1 21.72 -18.40 -35.16
C MET A 1 21.44 -18.40 -33.66
N GLY A 2 21.82 -17.33 -32.98
CA GLY A 2 21.56 -17.18 -31.53
C GLY A 2 20.22 -16.48 -31.33
N GLN A 3 19.29 -17.16 -30.66
CA GLN A 3 18.08 -16.54 -30.18
C GLN A 3 18.41 -15.75 -28.94
N ILE A 4 18.27 -14.42 -29.02
CA ILE A 4 18.28 -13.52 -27.86
C ILE A 4 16.93 -13.69 -27.18
N LEU A 5 16.87 -14.41 -26.06
CA LEU A 5 15.70 -14.37 -25.19
C LEU A 5 15.63 -12.95 -24.62
N GLY A 6 14.67 -12.20 -25.09
CA GLY A 6 14.31 -10.92 -24.48
C GLY A 6 13.74 -11.20 -23.09
N ILE A 7 14.42 -10.75 -22.05
CA ILE A 7 13.87 -10.71 -20.69
C ILE A 7 12.79 -9.63 -20.71
N ALA A 8 11.53 -10.03 -20.75
CA ALA A 8 10.41 -9.14 -20.51
C ALA A 8 10.47 -8.77 -19.03
N PHE A 9 10.89 -7.55 -18.73
CA PHE A 9 10.66 -6.97 -17.41
C PHE A 9 9.14 -6.82 -17.27
N ALA A 10 8.57 -7.48 -16.27
CA ALA A 10 7.19 -7.23 -15.88
C ALA A 10 7.14 -5.76 -15.43
N ASP A 11 6.55 -4.91 -16.27
CA ASP A 11 6.28 -3.52 -15.91
C ASP A 11 5.18 -3.54 -14.84
N ALA A 12 5.40 -2.80 -13.75
CA ALA A 12 4.38 -2.63 -12.73
C ALA A 12 3.07 -2.16 -13.40
N ALA A 13 1.94 -2.67 -12.94
CA ALA A 13 0.65 -2.26 -13.46
C ALA A 13 0.53 -0.73 -13.39
N GLU A 14 0.30 -0.09 -14.52
CA GLU A 14 0.11 1.36 -14.61
C GLU A 14 -1.35 1.70 -14.91
N PRO A 15 -1.85 2.85 -14.43
CA PRO A 15 -3.15 3.33 -14.84
C PRO A 15 -3.15 3.68 -16.33
N HIS A 16 -4.33 3.67 -16.93
CA HIS A 16 -4.46 4.16 -18.30
C HIS A 16 -4.21 5.67 -18.34
N TRP A 17 -3.07 6.06 -18.90
CA TRP A 17 -2.73 7.47 -19.05
C TRP A 17 -3.37 8.03 -20.33
N PRO A 18 -4.09 9.17 -20.25
CA PRO A 18 -4.61 9.82 -21.46
C PRO A 18 -3.47 10.32 -22.34
N ASP A 19 -3.64 10.20 -23.64
CA ASP A 19 -2.69 10.70 -24.61
C ASP A 19 -2.63 12.24 -24.60
N GLY A 20 -1.45 12.76 -24.99
CA GLY A 20 -1.25 14.18 -25.21
C GLY A 20 -0.83 14.97 -23.98
N THR A 21 -1.08 16.27 -24.07
CA THR A 21 -0.63 17.23 -23.05
C THR A 21 -1.70 17.47 -22.01
N TYR A 22 -1.40 17.15 -20.77
CA TYR A 22 -2.21 17.48 -19.61
C TYR A 22 -1.85 18.89 -19.11
N LYS A 23 -2.84 19.78 -19.09
CA LYS A 23 -2.71 21.14 -18.57
C LYS A 23 -3.61 21.28 -17.36
N TYR A 24 -3.05 21.65 -16.24
CA TYR A 24 -3.79 21.91 -15.03
C TYR A 24 -3.58 23.36 -14.61
N ILE A 25 -4.68 24.11 -14.57
CA ILE A 25 -4.68 25.51 -14.16
C ILE A 25 -5.35 25.56 -12.79
N THR A 26 -4.63 26.01 -11.79
CA THR A 26 -5.14 26.15 -10.43
C THR A 26 -4.70 27.46 -9.80
N ILE A 27 -5.53 28.00 -8.94
CA ILE A 27 -5.22 29.14 -8.09
C ILE A 27 -5.40 28.70 -6.65
N ASN A 28 -4.26 28.43 -5.97
CA ASN A 28 -4.23 28.18 -4.52
C ASN A 28 -5.18 27.06 -4.05
N GLN A 29 -5.28 25.96 -4.79
CA GLN A 29 -6.11 24.80 -4.47
C GLN A 29 -5.38 23.88 -3.48
N ALA A 30 -6.11 23.18 -2.57
CA ALA A 30 -5.49 22.15 -1.74
C ALA A 30 -4.92 21.01 -2.60
N VAL A 31 -3.74 20.52 -2.25
CA VAL A 31 -3.07 19.44 -3.02
C VAL A 31 -3.94 18.19 -3.08
N ALA A 32 -4.61 17.84 -1.97
CA ALA A 32 -5.51 16.69 -1.92
C ALA A 32 -6.68 16.84 -2.92
N ASP A 33 -7.32 18.01 -2.96
CA ASP A 33 -8.45 18.26 -3.86
C ASP A 33 -7.99 18.24 -5.33
N ALA A 34 -6.82 18.82 -5.61
CA ALA A 34 -6.25 18.81 -6.95
C ALA A 34 -5.92 17.40 -7.44
N LEU A 35 -5.47 16.51 -6.55
CA LEU A 35 -5.20 15.11 -6.89
C LEU A 35 -6.49 14.32 -7.13
N VAL A 36 -7.55 14.58 -6.36
CA VAL A 36 -8.86 13.97 -6.60
C VAL A 36 -9.42 14.42 -7.96
N GLU A 37 -9.37 15.73 -8.24
CA GLU A 37 -9.80 16.29 -9.53
C GLU A 37 -8.96 15.76 -10.69
N PHE A 38 -7.64 15.61 -10.49
CA PHE A 38 -6.77 14.95 -11.45
C PHE A 38 -7.28 13.55 -11.80
N GLY A 39 -7.66 12.75 -10.79
CA GLY A 39 -8.24 11.44 -10.99
C GLY A 39 -9.52 11.46 -11.85
N HIS A 40 -10.41 12.41 -11.57
CA HIS A 40 -11.60 12.60 -12.38
C HIS A 40 -11.27 12.93 -13.85
N ASN A 41 -10.27 13.78 -14.06
CA ASN A 41 -9.86 14.22 -15.39
C ASN A 41 -9.21 13.11 -16.22
N ILE A 42 -8.54 12.14 -15.58
CA ILE A 42 -7.91 11.01 -16.28
C ILE A 42 -8.78 9.74 -16.30
N GLY A 43 -9.95 9.78 -15.66
CA GLY A 43 -10.85 8.62 -15.58
C GLY A 43 -10.36 7.49 -14.67
N THR A 44 -9.40 7.77 -13.77
CA THR A 44 -8.86 6.81 -12.80
C THR A 44 -9.03 7.37 -11.39
N PRO A 45 -9.70 6.66 -10.46
CA PRO A 45 -9.86 7.11 -9.09
C PRO A 45 -8.53 7.40 -8.41
N VAL A 46 -8.46 8.49 -7.61
CA VAL A 46 -7.29 8.82 -6.80
C VAL A 46 -7.69 8.86 -5.33
N HIS A 47 -7.08 8.01 -4.55
CA HIS A 47 -7.21 7.98 -3.10
C HIS A 47 -6.07 8.74 -2.46
N VAL A 48 -6.39 9.79 -1.75
CA VAL A 48 -5.40 10.67 -1.12
C VAL A 48 -5.43 10.52 0.39
N SER A 49 -4.27 10.23 0.99
CA SER A 49 -4.14 10.14 2.45
C SER A 49 -4.50 11.46 3.14
N ARG A 50 -5.06 11.36 4.34
CA ARG A 50 -5.34 12.52 5.21
C ARG A 50 -4.09 13.28 5.64
N SER A 51 -2.92 12.66 5.53
CA SER A 51 -1.61 13.28 5.84
C SER A 51 -1.11 14.20 4.73
N VAL A 52 -1.69 14.13 3.53
CA VAL A 52 -1.34 15.01 2.41
C VAL A 52 -1.80 16.43 2.73
N LYS A 53 -0.86 17.36 2.78
CA LYS A 53 -1.07 18.77 3.12
C LYS A 53 -0.48 19.67 2.04
N GLY A 54 -0.82 20.95 2.13
CA GLY A 54 -0.29 21.97 1.25
C GLY A 54 -1.30 22.49 0.24
N ARG A 55 -0.89 23.48 -0.50
CA ARG A 55 -1.69 24.11 -1.55
C ARG A 55 -0.89 24.18 -2.85
N LEU A 56 -1.53 23.82 -3.92
CA LEU A 56 -0.92 23.80 -5.25
C LEU A 56 -0.64 25.23 -5.68
N SER A 57 0.63 25.54 -5.88
CA SER A 57 1.05 26.85 -6.41
C SER A 57 1.01 26.83 -7.94
N ALA A 58 0.92 28.00 -8.55
CA ALA A 58 1.05 28.18 -9.98
C ALA A 58 2.38 27.60 -10.52
N GLY A 59 2.45 27.35 -11.82
CA GLY A 59 3.68 26.89 -12.45
C GLY A 59 3.91 25.38 -12.42
N MET A 60 2.84 24.60 -12.48
CA MET A 60 2.96 23.17 -12.74
C MET A 60 3.48 22.93 -14.15
N PRO A 61 4.40 21.95 -14.36
CA PRO A 61 4.96 21.70 -15.66
C PRO A 61 3.90 21.20 -16.64
N VAL A 62 3.97 21.71 -17.85
CA VAL A 62 3.18 21.22 -18.98
C VAL A 62 3.80 19.89 -19.43
N GLY A 63 3.00 18.86 -19.63
CA GLY A 63 3.47 17.54 -20.07
C GLY A 63 2.36 16.50 -20.04
N SER A 64 2.72 15.20 -19.97
CA SER A 64 1.74 14.13 -19.81
C SER A 64 1.07 14.16 -18.43
N ALA A 65 -0.07 13.49 -18.29
CA ALA A 65 -0.76 13.33 -17.02
C ALA A 65 0.15 12.69 -15.95
N ARG A 66 0.92 11.67 -16.34
CA ARG A 66 1.93 11.06 -15.46
C ARG A 66 2.95 12.07 -14.96
N LYS A 67 3.51 12.89 -15.87
CA LYS A 67 4.48 13.93 -15.50
C LYS A 67 3.91 14.97 -14.54
N PHE A 68 2.62 15.31 -14.69
CA PHE A 68 1.93 16.17 -13.73
C PHE A 68 1.88 15.53 -12.34
N LEU A 69 1.41 14.27 -12.24
CA LEU A 69 1.35 13.55 -10.96
C LEU A 69 2.73 13.44 -10.30
N ASP A 70 3.75 13.02 -11.05
CA ASP A 70 5.13 12.90 -10.56
C ASP A 70 5.67 14.25 -10.04
N SER A 71 5.33 15.33 -10.73
CA SER A 71 5.76 16.69 -10.35
C SER A 71 5.09 17.17 -9.07
N VAL A 72 3.79 16.89 -8.90
CA VAL A 72 3.06 17.18 -7.66
C VAL A 72 3.67 16.36 -6.52
N CYS A 73 3.84 15.06 -6.70
CA CYS A 73 4.39 14.18 -5.69
C CYS A 73 5.79 14.63 -5.26
N LYS A 74 6.68 14.89 -6.20
CA LYS A 74 8.03 15.38 -5.92
C LYS A 74 8.04 16.72 -5.18
N ARG A 75 7.15 17.65 -5.54
CA ARG A 75 7.10 18.99 -4.94
C ARG A 75 6.62 18.99 -3.50
N TYR A 76 5.71 18.07 -3.17
CA TYR A 76 5.03 18.04 -1.87
C TYR A 76 5.46 16.85 -0.98
N GLY A 77 6.53 16.12 -1.34
CA GLY A 77 7.01 14.97 -0.58
C GLY A 77 5.98 13.85 -0.49
N LEU A 78 5.37 13.53 -1.63
CA LEU A 78 4.34 12.50 -1.74
C LEU A 78 4.86 11.31 -2.54
N VAL A 79 4.25 10.16 -2.32
CA VAL A 79 4.49 8.92 -3.05
C VAL A 79 3.16 8.40 -3.57
N TRP A 80 3.15 7.91 -4.79
CA TRP A 80 1.97 7.28 -5.37
C TRP A 80 2.26 5.87 -5.86
N HIS A 81 1.24 5.01 -5.86
CA HIS A 81 1.25 3.73 -6.56
C HIS A 81 -0.15 3.42 -7.09
N PHE A 82 -0.21 2.56 -8.10
CA PHE A 82 -1.46 2.06 -8.67
C PHE A 82 -1.71 0.64 -8.19
N ASP A 83 -2.89 0.37 -7.64
CA ASP A 83 -3.24 -0.95 -7.10
C ASP A 83 -4.03 -1.83 -8.09
N GLY A 84 -4.07 -1.42 -9.37
CA GLY A 84 -4.85 -2.07 -10.42
C GLY A 84 -6.24 -1.46 -10.62
N SER A 85 -6.71 -0.63 -9.70
CA SER A 85 -8.03 0.02 -9.78
C SER A 85 -7.98 1.53 -9.51
N ALA A 86 -7.11 1.97 -8.62
CA ALA A 86 -6.99 3.35 -8.18
C ALA A 86 -5.53 3.75 -7.99
N ILE A 87 -5.25 5.02 -8.15
CA ILE A 87 -3.97 5.64 -7.75
C ILE A 87 -4.07 6.01 -6.27
N ASN A 88 -3.18 5.45 -5.46
CA ASN A 88 -3.08 5.76 -4.04
C ASN A 88 -1.95 6.75 -3.81
N VAL A 89 -2.22 7.89 -3.20
CA VAL A 89 -1.24 8.93 -2.90
C VAL A 89 -1.14 9.14 -1.40
N VAL A 90 0.08 9.03 -0.86
CA VAL A 90 0.38 9.19 0.56
C VAL A 90 1.53 10.17 0.76
N ALA A 91 1.70 10.71 1.96
CA ALA A 91 2.91 11.44 2.30
C ALA A 91 4.11 10.48 2.38
N GLU A 92 5.29 10.91 1.97
CA GLU A 92 6.52 10.13 2.03
C GLU A 92 6.82 9.64 3.47
N ALA A 93 6.42 10.43 4.47
CA ALA A 93 6.54 10.06 5.89
C ALA A 93 5.64 8.85 6.30
N GLU A 94 4.67 8.46 5.48
CA GLU A 94 3.83 7.28 5.71
C GLU A 94 4.44 6.00 5.13
N MET A 95 5.59 6.10 4.45
CA MET A 95 6.31 4.92 3.97
C MET A 95 6.71 4.04 5.15
N GLN A 96 6.51 2.74 5.00
CA GLN A 96 6.83 1.76 6.04
C GLN A 96 7.57 0.56 5.46
N THR A 97 8.29 -0.14 6.32
CA THR A 97 8.88 -1.44 5.99
C THR A 97 8.28 -2.48 6.94
N GLU A 98 7.73 -3.53 6.38
CA GLU A 98 7.14 -4.63 7.13
C GLU A 98 7.87 -5.93 6.82
N ILE A 99 8.14 -6.71 7.86
CA ILE A 99 8.68 -8.08 7.73
C ILE A 99 7.52 -9.03 7.94
N ILE A 100 7.25 -9.83 6.94
CA ILE A 100 6.10 -10.74 6.88
C ILE A 100 6.65 -12.16 6.89
N LYS A 101 6.21 -12.97 7.85
CA LYS A 101 6.51 -14.39 7.86
C LYS A 101 5.57 -15.12 6.91
N LEU A 102 6.13 -15.94 6.05
CA LEU A 102 5.42 -16.80 5.12
C LEU A 102 5.52 -18.24 5.61
N ASP A 103 4.73 -19.14 5.05
CA ASP A 103 5.07 -20.56 5.10
C ASP A 103 6.09 -20.87 4.00
N ALA A 104 6.82 -21.98 4.14
CA ALA A 104 7.88 -22.35 3.19
C ALA A 104 7.37 -22.49 1.75
N THR A 105 6.13 -22.92 1.57
CA THR A 105 5.49 -23.05 0.25
C THR A 105 5.15 -21.68 -0.34
N ALA A 106 4.73 -20.74 0.50
CA ALA A 106 4.42 -19.37 0.07
C ALA A 106 5.69 -18.54 -0.16
N ALA A 107 6.77 -18.80 0.57
CA ALA A 107 8.07 -18.15 0.39
C ALA A 107 8.71 -18.56 -0.95
N ALA A 108 8.65 -19.86 -1.27
CA ALA A 108 9.07 -20.35 -2.57
C ALA A 108 8.19 -19.77 -3.68
N GLY A 109 8.80 -19.02 -4.61
CA GLY A 109 8.11 -18.39 -5.73
C GLY A 109 7.27 -17.15 -5.36
N ALA A 110 7.50 -16.53 -4.20
CA ALA A 110 6.81 -15.31 -3.81
C ALA A 110 7.12 -14.15 -4.77
N THR A 111 8.38 -14.00 -5.16
CA THR A 111 8.83 -12.95 -6.09
C THR A 111 8.20 -13.15 -7.45
N GLU A 112 8.28 -14.36 -8.01
CA GLU A 112 7.73 -14.71 -9.32
C GLU A 112 6.21 -14.47 -9.39
N ARG A 113 5.49 -14.75 -8.30
CA ARG A 113 4.05 -14.46 -8.22
C ARG A 113 3.74 -12.97 -8.23
N LEU A 114 4.52 -12.19 -7.50
CA LEU A 114 4.34 -10.74 -7.47
C LEU A 114 4.68 -10.11 -8.82
N ASP A 115 5.74 -10.59 -9.47
CA ASP A 115 6.14 -10.15 -10.80
C ASP A 115 5.10 -10.53 -11.86
N ALA A 116 4.62 -11.77 -11.85
CA ALA A 116 3.60 -12.24 -12.79
C ALA A 116 2.28 -11.48 -12.69
N LEU A 117 1.98 -10.91 -11.53
CA LEU A 117 0.78 -10.09 -11.29
C LEU A 117 1.03 -8.59 -11.47
N GLY A 118 2.24 -8.18 -11.87
CA GLY A 118 2.60 -6.78 -12.07
C GLY A 118 2.58 -5.96 -10.78
N ILE A 119 2.79 -6.60 -9.61
CA ILE A 119 2.77 -5.94 -8.30
C ILE A 119 4.16 -5.43 -7.92
N SER A 120 5.21 -6.08 -8.41
CA SER A 120 6.58 -5.65 -8.16
C SER A 120 6.84 -4.28 -8.76
N GLU A 121 7.27 -3.35 -7.94
CA GLU A 121 7.58 -1.98 -8.33
C GLU A 121 8.99 -1.60 -7.88
N ALA A 122 9.84 -1.15 -8.80
CA ALA A 122 11.25 -0.84 -8.51
C ALA A 122 11.42 0.23 -7.41
N ARG A 123 10.44 1.11 -7.23
CA ARG A 123 10.43 2.14 -6.17
C ARG A 123 10.18 1.56 -4.78
N PHE A 124 9.59 0.37 -4.69
CA PHE A 124 9.16 -0.27 -3.44
C PHE A 124 9.86 -1.62 -3.28
N PRO A 125 11.06 -1.64 -2.69
CA PRO A 125 11.87 -2.85 -2.65
C PRO A 125 11.20 -3.97 -1.85
N ILE A 126 11.19 -5.15 -2.46
CA ILE A 126 10.78 -6.40 -1.86
C ILE A 126 12.03 -7.28 -1.74
N LYS A 127 12.28 -7.83 -0.56
CA LYS A 127 13.40 -8.75 -0.31
C LYS A 127 12.88 -10.03 0.30
N VAL A 128 13.18 -11.16 -0.31
CA VAL A 128 12.78 -12.49 0.18
C VAL A 128 13.98 -13.17 0.82
N SER A 129 13.80 -13.75 2.00
CA SER A 129 14.74 -14.67 2.63
C SER A 129 14.09 -16.03 2.70
N GLU A 130 14.41 -16.89 1.74
CA GLU A 130 13.89 -18.28 1.70
C GLU A 130 14.36 -19.09 2.91
N LYS A 131 15.56 -18.80 3.44
CA LYS A 131 16.12 -19.49 4.60
C LYS A 131 15.32 -19.25 5.87
N ASP A 132 14.75 -18.07 6.00
CA ASP A 132 14.04 -17.63 7.22
C ASP A 132 12.52 -17.61 7.02
N ASP A 133 12.03 -17.98 5.83
CA ASP A 133 10.63 -17.92 5.42
C ASP A 133 10.02 -16.53 5.64
N VAL A 134 10.78 -15.48 5.35
CA VAL A 134 10.33 -14.10 5.52
C VAL A 134 10.47 -13.27 4.25
N ILE A 135 9.58 -12.31 4.11
CA ILE A 135 9.64 -11.28 3.09
C ILE A 135 9.63 -9.90 3.75
N SER A 136 10.56 -9.04 3.35
CA SER A 136 10.57 -7.63 3.74
C SER A 136 10.02 -6.80 2.61
N VAL A 137 8.99 -6.02 2.89
CA VAL A 137 8.31 -5.16 1.92
C VAL A 137 8.40 -3.72 2.40
N SER A 138 8.90 -2.84 1.54
CA SER A 138 8.97 -1.40 1.83
C SER A 138 8.06 -0.65 0.86
N GLY A 139 7.18 0.20 1.36
CA GLY A 139 6.27 0.96 0.51
C GLY A 139 5.16 1.69 1.28
N PRO A 140 4.23 2.31 0.56
CA PRO A 140 3.00 2.86 1.14
C PRO A 140 2.19 1.78 1.86
N PRO A 141 1.39 2.10 2.90
CA PRO A 141 0.57 1.12 3.62
C PRO A 141 -0.36 0.31 2.73
N SER A 142 -0.94 0.93 1.71
CA SER A 142 -1.80 0.27 0.72
C SER A 142 -1.02 -0.73 -0.14
N TYR A 143 0.22 -0.39 -0.55
CA TYR A 143 1.09 -1.29 -1.29
C TYR A 143 1.49 -2.52 -0.45
N VAL A 144 1.92 -2.30 0.79
CA VAL A 144 2.25 -3.39 1.72
C VAL A 144 1.03 -4.31 1.93
N SER A 145 -0.16 -3.72 2.07
CA SER A 145 -1.42 -4.48 2.20
C SER A 145 -1.75 -5.29 0.95
N LEU A 146 -1.49 -4.73 -0.24
CA LEU A 146 -1.67 -5.42 -1.53
C LEU A 146 -0.74 -6.64 -1.62
N VAL A 147 0.55 -6.48 -1.31
CA VAL A 147 1.52 -7.57 -1.29
C VAL A 147 1.09 -8.67 -0.32
N LYS A 148 0.70 -8.32 0.91
CA LYS A 148 0.20 -9.28 1.91
C LYS A 148 -0.99 -10.07 1.40
N LYS A 149 -1.97 -9.40 0.82
CA LYS A 149 -3.17 -10.03 0.25
C LYS A 149 -2.82 -10.99 -0.87
N THR A 150 -1.91 -10.61 -1.76
CA THR A 150 -1.47 -11.43 -2.90
C THR A 150 -0.73 -12.69 -2.46
N LEU A 151 0.07 -12.58 -1.41
CA LEU A 151 0.80 -13.73 -0.84
C LEU A 151 -0.07 -14.61 0.08
N GLY A 152 -1.36 -14.30 0.24
CA GLY A 152 -2.27 -15.05 1.10
C GLY A 152 -2.02 -14.83 2.59
N VAL A 153 -1.17 -13.88 2.94
CA VAL A 153 -0.97 -13.48 4.33
C VAL A 153 -2.12 -12.54 4.70
N SER A 154 -3.28 -13.12 5.02
CA SER A 154 -4.33 -12.37 5.68
C SER A 154 -3.73 -11.76 6.94
N ALA A 155 -4.00 -10.47 7.19
CA ALA A 155 -3.74 -9.91 8.50
C ALA A 155 -4.25 -10.94 9.51
N SER A 156 -3.34 -11.50 10.32
CA SER A 156 -3.72 -12.34 11.44
C SER A 156 -4.82 -11.55 12.13
N ARG A 157 -6.02 -12.10 12.11
CA ARG A 157 -7.19 -11.49 12.73
C ARG A 157 -6.71 -11.18 14.13
N ALA A 158 -6.43 -9.91 14.39
CA ALA A 158 -6.17 -9.45 15.75
C ALA A 158 -7.30 -10.09 16.54
N ALA A 159 -6.94 -10.95 17.49
CA ALA A 159 -7.86 -11.85 18.19
C ALA A 159 -9.17 -11.11 18.35
N GLN A 160 -10.22 -11.61 17.69
CA GLN A 160 -11.54 -11.12 17.95
C GLN A 160 -11.67 -11.27 19.46
N ASN A 161 -11.66 -10.13 20.15
CA ASN A 161 -12.04 -10.05 21.54
C ASN A 161 -13.47 -10.60 21.61
N THR A 162 -13.57 -11.93 21.66
CA THR A 162 -14.73 -12.57 22.24
C THR A 162 -14.73 -12.07 23.66
N GLY A 163 -15.63 -11.17 24.02
CA GLY A 163 -15.73 -10.39 25.25
C GLY A 163 -15.50 -11.14 26.58
N LEU A 164 -14.47 -11.98 26.60
CA LEU A 164 -13.97 -12.73 27.73
C LEU A 164 -12.61 -12.17 28.09
N ILE A 165 -12.58 -11.39 29.15
CA ILE A 165 -11.33 -10.91 29.76
C ILE A 165 -10.82 -12.07 30.63
N PRO A 166 -9.65 -12.69 30.34
CA PRO A 166 -9.10 -13.71 31.21
C PRO A 166 -8.57 -13.03 32.48
N VAL A 167 -9.33 -13.13 33.55
CA VAL A 167 -8.89 -12.69 34.88
C VAL A 167 -8.18 -13.86 35.56
N ARG A 168 -6.86 -13.75 35.72
CA ARG A 168 -6.11 -14.69 36.57
C ARG A 168 -6.31 -14.34 38.04
N VAL A 169 -7.09 -15.12 38.75
CA VAL A 169 -7.23 -15.02 40.19
C VAL A 169 -6.23 -15.97 40.85
N PHE A 170 -5.24 -15.43 41.55
CA PHE A 170 -4.32 -16.21 42.34
C PHE A 170 -4.90 -16.40 43.74
N ARG A 171 -5.38 -17.60 44.06
CA ARG A 171 -5.73 -18.03 45.44
C ARG A 171 -4.82 -19.17 45.85
N GLY A 172 -3.78 -18.86 46.61
CA GLY A 172 -2.92 -19.87 47.15
C GLY A 172 -2.11 -20.68 46.13
N ARG A 173 -1.76 -21.92 46.43
CA ARG A 173 -0.87 -22.80 45.65
C ARG A 173 -1.47 -23.41 44.39
N GLN A 174 -2.71 -23.09 44.00
CA GLN A 174 -3.33 -23.61 42.79
C GLN A 174 -3.91 -22.44 41.97
N ALA A 175 -3.53 -22.40 40.68
CA ALA A 175 -4.08 -21.46 39.71
C ALA A 175 -5.24 -22.14 38.97
N GLU A 176 -6.47 -21.66 39.18
CA GLU A 176 -7.64 -22.09 38.45
C GLU A 176 -8.11 -20.92 37.55
N ALA A 177 -8.23 -21.14 36.27
CA ALA A 177 -8.71 -20.15 35.33
C ALA A 177 -10.23 -20.20 35.24
N GLN A 178 -10.91 -19.15 35.71
CA GLN A 178 -12.35 -19.00 35.53
C GLN A 178 -12.65 -17.89 34.50
N ASN A 179 -13.47 -18.21 33.52
CA ASN A 179 -13.94 -17.28 32.50
C ASN A 179 -15.28 -16.65 32.97
N PHE A 180 -15.30 -15.33 33.09
CA PHE A 180 -16.51 -14.59 33.43
C PHE A 180 -17.04 -13.86 32.18
N PRO A 181 -18.36 -13.91 31.91
CA PRO A 181 -18.96 -13.11 30.86
C PRO A 181 -18.96 -11.62 31.23
N ALA A 182 -18.68 -10.76 30.26
CA ALA A 182 -18.70 -9.32 30.44
C ALA A 182 -20.13 -8.85 30.81
N LYS A 183 -20.24 -8.10 31.92
CA LYS A 183 -21.51 -7.51 32.37
C LYS A 183 -21.93 -6.44 31.36
N LYS A 184 -23.14 -6.59 30.81
CA LYS A 184 -23.76 -5.61 29.93
C LYS A 184 -24.06 -4.33 30.75
N PRO A 185 -23.76 -3.12 30.27
CA PRO A 185 -24.15 -1.90 30.97
C PRO A 185 -25.68 -1.77 30.94
N ASP A 186 -26.26 -1.55 32.11
CA ASP A 186 -27.65 -1.20 32.25
C ASP A 186 -27.89 0.22 31.69
N ASN A 187 -28.95 0.34 30.95
CA ASN A 187 -29.43 1.56 30.30
C ASN A 187 -30.17 2.44 31.31
#